data_3d5492e2310db37efae1f7ef1409e5c1
#
_entry.id   3d5492e2310db37efae1f7ef1409e5c1
#
_cell.length_a   1.000
_cell.length_b   1.000
_cell.length_c   1.000
_cell.angle_alpha   90.00
_cell.angle_beta   90.00
_cell.angle_gamma   90.00
#
_symmetry.space_group_name_H-M   'P 1'
#
loop_
_entity.id
_entity.type
_entity.pdbx_description
1 polymer ?
#
loop_
_entity_poly.entity_id
_entity_poly.type
_entity_poly.pdbx_seq_one_letter_code
_entity_poly.pdbx_strand_id
1 'polypeptide(L)'
;MPSERRGKPDPARSLAILWRTAEPTSRSAGPGLSVDRIVRAAIEIADAEGIDALTMRRVAEALGVGTMSVYTYVPGKAELLDAMVDTLYGEMSRPPDVAGGWRVRLERIARENLSLYRGHPWLLRAETSRPVLGPNLMAKYDYELTAVADTGLTDVEMDAVLTLVLGHVRSAARAVLDAVNLERETGLTDGQWWQVHAPWLARFVTPGSFPTASRVGTAAGAAHGTAHDPEYAFEFGLQRVLDGISVVVAERAGGAGPAR
;
A
#
# COMPACT_ATOMS: atom_id res chain seq x y z
N MET A 1 20.78 0.26 -27.29
CA MET A 1 19.64 -0.52 -26.81
C MET A 1 18.40 0.02 -27.50
N PRO A 2 17.68 -0.76 -28.30
CA PRO A 2 16.47 -0.27 -28.95
C PRO A 2 15.37 -0.13 -27.88
N SER A 3 14.79 1.05 -27.77
CA SER A 3 13.59 1.28 -26.96
C SER A 3 12.44 0.47 -27.59
N GLU A 4 11.93 -0.52 -26.87
CA GLU A 4 10.66 -1.14 -27.19
C GLU A 4 9.61 -0.03 -27.34
N ARG A 5 9.09 0.12 -28.54
CA ARG A 5 7.92 0.98 -28.81
C ARG A 5 6.76 0.35 -28.05
N ARG A 6 6.51 0.84 -26.81
CA ARG A 6 5.24 0.59 -26.14
C ARG A 6 4.14 1.05 -27.07
N GLY A 7 3.35 0.13 -27.59
CA GLY A 7 2.08 0.47 -28.23
C GLY A 7 1.29 1.36 -27.28
N LYS A 8 0.54 2.34 -27.80
CA LYS A 8 -0.34 3.16 -26.96
C LYS A 8 -1.21 2.19 -26.13
N PRO A 9 -1.31 2.38 -24.80
CA PRO A 9 -2.19 1.57 -23.99
C PRO A 9 -3.60 1.65 -24.56
N ASP A 10 -4.25 0.51 -24.72
CA ASP A 10 -5.66 0.42 -25.09
C ASP A 10 -6.49 0.37 -23.79
N PRO A 11 -7.09 1.47 -23.36
CA PRO A 11 -7.82 1.53 -22.10
C PRO A 11 -8.99 0.56 -22.06
N ALA A 12 -9.65 0.33 -23.20
CA ALA A 12 -10.81 -0.58 -23.26
C ALA A 12 -10.38 -2.02 -22.97
N ARG A 13 -9.24 -2.43 -23.53
CA ARG A 13 -8.71 -3.78 -23.30
C ARG A 13 -8.20 -3.96 -21.86
N SER A 14 -7.49 -2.96 -21.31
CA SER A 14 -7.02 -3.00 -19.92
C SER A 14 -8.19 -3.09 -18.93
N LEU A 15 -9.23 -2.27 -19.13
CA LEU A 15 -10.44 -2.34 -18.32
C LEU A 15 -11.19 -3.67 -18.49
N ALA A 16 -11.29 -4.20 -19.71
CA ALA A 16 -11.94 -5.49 -19.93
C ALA A 16 -11.25 -6.65 -19.17
N ILE A 17 -9.92 -6.60 -19.03
CA ILE A 17 -9.16 -7.56 -18.21
C ILE A 17 -9.47 -7.37 -16.72
N LEU A 18 -9.43 -6.15 -16.21
CA LEU A 18 -9.72 -5.85 -14.81
C LEU A 18 -11.14 -6.26 -14.41
N TRP A 19 -12.12 -5.95 -15.27
CA TRP A 19 -13.53 -6.24 -15.04
C TRP A 19 -13.97 -7.65 -15.49
N ARG A 20 -13.05 -8.47 -16.02
CA ARG A 20 -13.31 -9.84 -16.51
C ARG A 20 -14.45 -9.90 -17.54
N THR A 21 -14.63 -8.84 -18.35
CA THR A 21 -15.72 -8.77 -19.34
C THR A 21 -15.37 -9.41 -20.67
N ALA A 22 -14.08 -9.71 -20.92
CA ALA A 22 -13.60 -10.37 -22.13
C ALA A 22 -12.55 -11.42 -21.77
N GLU A 23 -12.97 -12.64 -21.44
CA GLU A 23 -12.06 -13.79 -21.40
C GLU A 23 -11.92 -14.39 -22.81
N PRO A 24 -10.70 -14.60 -23.31
CA PRO A 24 -10.50 -15.26 -24.58
C PRO A 24 -11.02 -16.70 -24.51
N THR A 25 -11.97 -17.04 -25.39
CA THR A 25 -12.41 -18.43 -25.61
C THR A 25 -11.39 -19.16 -26.48
N SER A 26 -10.16 -19.30 -25.99
CA SER A 26 -9.11 -19.97 -26.77
C SER A 26 -9.16 -21.48 -26.55
N ARG A 27 -9.51 -22.23 -27.62
CA ARG A 27 -9.37 -23.69 -27.66
C ARG A 27 -7.90 -24.19 -27.63
N SER A 28 -6.92 -23.28 -27.79
CA SER A 28 -5.48 -23.59 -27.80
C SER A 28 -4.77 -23.33 -26.46
N ALA A 29 -5.43 -22.66 -25.50
CA ALA A 29 -4.92 -22.57 -24.16
C ALA A 29 -5.27 -23.87 -23.43
N GLY A 30 -4.29 -24.50 -22.76
CA GLY A 30 -4.52 -25.76 -22.04
C GLY A 30 -5.73 -25.67 -21.09
N PRO A 31 -6.40 -26.78 -20.78
CA PRO A 31 -7.61 -26.78 -19.98
C PRO A 31 -7.36 -26.08 -18.64
N GLY A 32 -8.09 -25.00 -18.39
CA GLY A 32 -8.09 -24.28 -17.10
C GLY A 32 -7.19 -23.06 -16.99
N LEU A 33 -6.60 -22.52 -18.06
CA LEU A 33 -5.92 -21.23 -17.99
C LEU A 33 -6.96 -20.08 -18.00
N SER A 34 -6.85 -19.17 -17.04
CA SER A 34 -7.69 -17.97 -16.90
C SER A 34 -6.86 -16.77 -16.46
N VAL A 35 -7.40 -15.56 -16.57
CA VAL A 35 -6.78 -14.36 -16.04
C VAL A 35 -6.51 -14.50 -14.55
N ASP A 36 -7.46 -15.01 -13.77
CA ASP A 36 -7.31 -15.17 -12.32
C ASP A 36 -6.19 -16.16 -11.96
N ARG A 37 -6.04 -17.25 -12.70
CA ARG A 37 -4.96 -18.20 -12.46
C ARG A 37 -3.60 -17.60 -12.79
N ILE A 38 -3.50 -16.81 -13.85
CA ILE A 38 -2.30 -16.06 -14.23
C ILE A 38 -1.93 -15.04 -13.15
N VAL A 39 -2.91 -14.28 -12.67
CA VAL A 39 -2.73 -13.26 -11.63
C VAL A 39 -2.28 -13.87 -10.32
N ARG A 40 -2.90 -14.97 -9.88
CA ARG A 40 -2.49 -15.67 -8.65
C ARG A 40 -1.04 -16.17 -8.71
N ALA A 41 -0.66 -16.84 -9.80
CA ALA A 41 0.73 -17.28 -9.99
C ALA A 41 1.71 -16.10 -10.00
N ALA A 42 1.30 -14.96 -10.56
CA ALA A 42 2.11 -13.75 -10.56
C ALA A 42 2.27 -13.13 -9.16
N ILE A 43 1.20 -13.12 -8.35
CA ILE A 43 1.24 -12.68 -6.94
C ILE A 43 2.18 -13.59 -6.14
N GLU A 44 2.05 -14.92 -6.25
CA GLU A 44 2.91 -15.88 -5.56
C GLU A 44 4.40 -15.67 -5.90
N ILE A 45 4.73 -15.39 -7.17
CA ILE A 45 6.10 -15.08 -7.60
C ILE A 45 6.57 -13.77 -6.97
N ALA A 46 5.73 -12.74 -6.99
CA ALA A 46 6.10 -11.43 -6.45
C ALA A 46 6.27 -11.46 -4.92
N ASP A 47 5.48 -12.25 -4.21
CA ASP A 47 5.59 -12.43 -2.76
C ASP A 47 6.85 -13.21 -2.38
N ALA A 48 7.19 -14.25 -3.13
CA ALA A 48 8.34 -15.10 -2.84
C ALA A 48 9.68 -14.53 -3.30
N GLU A 49 9.72 -13.91 -4.48
CA GLU A 49 10.97 -13.52 -5.17
C GLU A 49 11.09 -12.00 -5.38
N GLY A 50 10.04 -11.23 -5.06
CA GLY A 50 9.95 -9.79 -5.29
C GLY A 50 9.47 -9.43 -6.70
N ILE A 51 9.03 -8.18 -6.86
CA ILE A 51 8.42 -7.69 -8.11
C ILE A 51 9.39 -7.64 -9.30
N ASP A 52 10.70 -7.58 -9.04
CA ASP A 52 11.73 -7.55 -10.08
C ASP A 52 11.88 -8.91 -10.77
N ALA A 53 11.63 -10.01 -10.06
CA ALA A 53 11.63 -11.36 -10.60
C ALA A 53 10.42 -11.65 -11.49
N LEU A 54 9.35 -10.85 -11.38
CA LEU A 54 8.13 -11.03 -12.15
C LEU A 54 8.35 -10.72 -13.63
N THR A 55 8.23 -11.74 -14.47
CA THR A 55 8.21 -11.64 -15.93
C THR A 55 7.12 -12.52 -16.53
N MET A 56 6.60 -12.18 -17.69
CA MET A 56 5.58 -12.99 -18.38
C MET A 56 6.07 -14.43 -18.63
N ARG A 57 7.37 -14.61 -18.88
CA ARG A 57 8.00 -15.92 -19.04
C ARG A 57 7.99 -16.69 -17.72
N ARG A 58 8.37 -16.07 -16.61
CA ARG A 58 8.38 -16.69 -15.28
C ARG A 58 7.00 -17.18 -14.86
N VAL A 59 5.96 -16.38 -15.15
CA VAL A 59 4.56 -16.76 -14.90
C VAL A 59 4.14 -17.96 -15.77
N ALA A 60 4.52 -17.96 -17.06
CA ALA A 60 4.23 -19.08 -17.95
C ALA A 60 4.92 -20.38 -17.49
N GLU A 61 6.18 -20.30 -17.04
CA GLU A 61 6.94 -21.42 -16.47
C GLU A 61 6.26 -21.97 -15.21
N ALA A 62 5.82 -21.09 -14.28
CA ALA A 62 5.13 -21.50 -13.06
C ALA A 62 3.78 -22.19 -13.34
N LEU A 63 3.12 -21.81 -14.43
CA LEU A 63 1.84 -22.38 -14.85
C LEU A 63 1.98 -23.64 -15.75
N GLY A 64 3.20 -23.97 -16.20
CA GLY A 64 3.45 -25.07 -17.11
C GLY A 64 2.88 -24.85 -18.52
N VAL A 65 2.81 -23.56 -18.98
CA VAL A 65 2.25 -23.20 -20.30
C VAL A 65 3.26 -22.43 -21.15
N GLY A 66 3.00 -22.33 -22.44
CA GLY A 66 3.81 -21.46 -23.30
C GLY A 66 3.59 -19.99 -23.02
N THR A 67 4.64 -19.16 -23.11
CA THR A 67 4.58 -17.72 -22.84
C THR A 67 3.53 -17.02 -23.71
N MET A 68 3.36 -17.44 -24.97
CA MET A 68 2.34 -16.91 -25.87
C MET A 68 0.92 -17.15 -25.37
N SER A 69 0.69 -18.24 -24.65
CA SER A 69 -0.62 -18.53 -24.03
C SER A 69 -0.96 -17.48 -22.97
N VAL A 70 0.03 -17.06 -22.15
CA VAL A 70 -0.17 -15.99 -21.16
C VAL A 70 -0.50 -14.67 -21.83
N TYR A 71 0.21 -14.28 -22.91
CA TYR A 71 -0.06 -13.05 -23.65
C TYR A 71 -1.45 -13.01 -24.32
N THR A 72 -2.06 -14.17 -24.57
CA THR A 72 -3.43 -14.23 -25.07
C THR A 72 -4.43 -13.67 -24.08
N TYR A 73 -4.21 -13.92 -22.76
CA TYR A 73 -5.09 -13.46 -21.68
C TYR A 73 -4.68 -12.08 -21.14
N VAL A 74 -3.38 -11.85 -20.94
CA VAL A 74 -2.83 -10.63 -20.37
C VAL A 74 -1.77 -10.08 -21.33
N PRO A 75 -1.99 -8.92 -21.97
CA PRO A 75 -1.15 -8.42 -23.07
C PRO A 75 0.26 -8.03 -22.65
N GLY A 76 0.47 -7.73 -21.38
CA GLY A 76 1.77 -7.31 -20.89
C GLY A 76 1.90 -7.27 -19.37
N LYS A 77 3.12 -6.94 -18.93
CA LYS A 77 3.44 -6.85 -17.50
C LYS A 77 2.67 -5.72 -16.81
N ALA A 78 2.36 -4.63 -17.50
CA ALA A 78 1.62 -3.51 -16.93
C ALA A 78 0.18 -3.92 -16.58
N GLU A 79 -0.54 -4.54 -17.52
CA GLU A 79 -1.89 -5.04 -17.31
C GLU A 79 -1.92 -6.18 -16.27
N LEU A 80 -0.85 -6.99 -16.21
CA LEU A 80 -0.70 -7.99 -15.17
C LEU A 80 -0.57 -7.35 -13.78
N LEU A 81 0.27 -6.34 -13.64
CA LEU A 81 0.45 -5.62 -12.38
C LEU A 81 -0.86 -4.95 -11.91
N ASP A 82 -1.57 -4.29 -12.82
CA ASP A 82 -2.87 -3.70 -12.50
C ASP A 82 -3.86 -4.75 -11.99
N ALA A 83 -3.92 -5.91 -12.65
CA ALA A 83 -4.79 -7.01 -12.24
C ALA A 83 -4.38 -7.64 -10.90
N MET A 84 -3.07 -7.74 -10.62
CA MET A 84 -2.56 -8.20 -9.32
C MET A 84 -2.95 -7.24 -8.19
N VAL A 85 -2.74 -5.94 -8.38
CA VAL A 85 -3.12 -4.89 -7.42
C VAL A 85 -4.61 -4.93 -7.13
N ASP A 86 -5.45 -4.95 -8.16
CA ASP A 86 -6.90 -5.01 -7.99
C ASP A 86 -7.34 -6.29 -7.26
N THR A 87 -6.71 -7.43 -7.58
CA THR A 87 -7.02 -8.71 -6.91
C THR A 87 -6.74 -8.65 -5.41
N LEU A 88 -5.61 -8.09 -4.99
CA LEU A 88 -5.28 -7.94 -3.57
C LEU A 88 -6.24 -6.99 -2.84
N TYR A 89 -6.71 -5.93 -3.48
CA TYR A 89 -7.76 -5.11 -2.92
C TYR A 89 -9.08 -5.89 -2.71
N GLY A 90 -9.32 -6.92 -3.52
CA GLY A 90 -10.46 -7.82 -3.36
C GLY A 90 -10.39 -8.71 -2.11
N GLU A 91 -9.19 -9.00 -1.62
CA GLU A 91 -8.95 -9.86 -0.46
C GLU A 91 -9.10 -9.12 0.89
N MET A 92 -9.14 -7.78 0.86
CA MET A 92 -9.33 -6.98 2.07
C MET A 92 -10.70 -7.23 2.71
N SER A 93 -10.71 -7.34 4.04
CA SER A 93 -11.95 -7.51 4.81
C SER A 93 -12.80 -6.23 4.75
N ARG A 94 -14.11 -6.37 4.48
CA ARG A 94 -15.07 -5.26 4.40
C ARG A 94 -16.34 -5.59 5.20
N PRO A 95 -16.25 -5.73 6.54
CA PRO A 95 -17.45 -6.01 7.32
C PRO A 95 -18.43 -4.82 7.23
N PRO A 96 -19.73 -5.08 7.02
CA PRO A 96 -20.73 -4.03 6.81
C PRO A 96 -20.96 -3.18 8.06
N ASP A 97 -20.81 -3.77 9.25
CA ASP A 97 -21.11 -3.12 10.51
C ASP A 97 -19.88 -3.09 11.41
N VAL A 98 -19.13 -2.00 11.35
CA VAL A 98 -18.07 -1.72 12.32
C VAL A 98 -18.62 -0.84 13.42
N ALA A 99 -18.81 -1.41 14.61
CA ALA A 99 -19.24 -0.65 15.79
C ALA A 99 -18.22 0.43 16.12
N GLY A 100 -18.70 1.59 16.54
CA GLY A 100 -17.87 2.76 16.81
C GLY A 100 -18.04 3.86 15.77
N GLY A 101 -17.64 5.08 16.14
CA GLY A 101 -17.75 6.23 15.24
C GLY A 101 -16.71 6.20 14.12
N TRP A 102 -16.75 7.23 13.28
CA TRP A 102 -15.86 7.42 12.13
C TRP A 102 -14.36 7.21 12.48
N ARG A 103 -13.93 7.63 13.66
CA ARG A 103 -12.53 7.49 14.10
C ARG A 103 -12.12 6.02 14.19
N VAL A 104 -12.93 5.17 14.82
CA VAL A 104 -12.65 3.73 14.95
C VAL A 104 -12.65 3.05 13.58
N ARG A 105 -13.57 3.45 12.70
CA ARG A 105 -13.63 2.94 11.33
C ARG A 105 -12.39 3.30 10.52
N LEU A 106 -11.95 4.57 10.54
CA LEU A 106 -10.71 5.01 9.86
C LEU A 106 -9.45 4.35 10.45
N GLU A 107 -9.39 4.21 11.75
CA GLU A 107 -8.29 3.52 12.43
C GLU A 107 -8.14 2.06 11.98
N ARG A 108 -9.26 1.36 11.86
CA ARG A 108 -9.31 0.02 11.33
C ARG A 108 -8.87 -0.04 9.86
N ILE A 109 -9.40 0.84 9.00
CA ILE A 109 -9.01 0.96 7.59
C ILE A 109 -7.50 1.18 7.47
N ALA A 110 -6.93 2.06 8.29
CA ALA A 110 -5.50 2.31 8.30
C ALA A 110 -4.69 1.04 8.61
N ARG A 111 -5.08 0.28 9.63
CA ARG A 111 -4.40 -0.96 10.01
C ARG A 111 -4.57 -2.08 9.00
N GLU A 112 -5.74 -2.21 8.39
CA GLU A 112 -5.98 -3.20 7.33
C GLU A 112 -5.13 -2.91 6.08
N ASN A 113 -5.03 -1.64 5.68
CA ASN A 113 -4.15 -1.24 4.58
C ASN A 113 -2.67 -1.46 4.91
N LEU A 114 -2.23 -1.16 6.15
CA LEU A 114 -0.87 -1.45 6.58
C LEU A 114 -0.56 -2.95 6.54
N SER A 115 -1.52 -3.77 6.98
CA SER A 115 -1.40 -5.24 6.93
C SER A 115 -1.27 -5.76 5.50
N LEU A 116 -2.02 -5.19 4.56
CA LEU A 116 -1.92 -5.52 3.14
C LEU A 116 -0.50 -5.26 2.60
N TYR A 117 0.07 -4.08 2.88
CA TYR A 117 1.44 -3.75 2.46
C TYR A 117 2.50 -4.64 3.12
N ARG A 118 2.27 -5.09 4.36
CA ARG A 118 3.17 -6.03 5.05
C ARG A 118 3.10 -7.42 4.44
N GLY A 119 1.91 -7.87 4.05
CA GLY A 119 1.72 -9.14 3.36
C GLY A 119 2.30 -9.16 1.95
N HIS A 120 2.22 -8.01 1.26
CA HIS A 120 2.63 -7.85 -0.14
C HIS A 120 3.52 -6.61 -0.33
N PRO A 121 4.78 -6.63 0.14
CA PRO A 121 5.66 -5.44 0.14
C PRO A 121 5.90 -4.85 -1.25
N TRP A 122 5.85 -5.67 -2.29
CA TRP A 122 5.99 -5.24 -3.68
C TRP A 122 4.88 -4.29 -4.13
N LEU A 123 3.73 -4.27 -3.45
CA LEU A 123 2.60 -3.40 -3.76
C LEU A 123 3.01 -1.92 -3.67
N LEU A 124 3.86 -1.55 -2.70
CA LEU A 124 4.42 -0.20 -2.56
C LEU A 124 5.25 0.27 -3.77
N ARG A 125 5.74 -0.68 -4.57
CA ARG A 125 6.50 -0.42 -5.81
C ARG A 125 5.62 -0.52 -7.06
N ALA A 126 4.56 -1.32 -7.01
CA ALA A 126 3.62 -1.51 -8.11
C ALA A 126 2.61 -0.36 -8.20
N GLU A 127 2.21 0.21 -7.07
CA GLU A 127 1.29 1.35 -7.04
C GLU A 127 1.92 2.59 -7.67
N THR A 128 1.24 3.13 -8.65
CA THR A 128 1.60 4.38 -9.33
C THR A 128 0.76 5.54 -8.79
N SER A 129 1.05 6.76 -9.29
CA SER A 129 0.23 7.94 -8.99
C SER A 129 -1.17 7.90 -9.64
N ARG A 130 -1.42 6.92 -10.53
CA ARG A 130 -2.73 6.71 -11.16
C ARG A 130 -3.39 5.49 -10.56
N PRO A 131 -4.65 5.57 -10.15
CA PRO A 131 -5.38 4.43 -9.59
C PRO A 131 -5.61 3.35 -10.66
N VAL A 132 -5.59 2.10 -10.23
CA VAL A 132 -6.03 0.95 -11.02
C VAL A 132 -7.56 0.97 -11.04
N LEU A 133 -8.18 1.16 -12.21
CA LEU A 133 -9.64 1.31 -12.32
C LEU A 133 -10.37 -0.04 -12.38
N GLY A 134 -10.06 -0.92 -11.41
CA GLY A 134 -10.66 -2.24 -11.30
C GLY A 134 -11.86 -2.30 -10.35
N PRO A 135 -12.68 -3.38 -10.43
CA PRO A 135 -13.86 -3.52 -9.60
C PRO A 135 -13.57 -3.59 -8.10
N ASN A 136 -12.44 -4.19 -7.73
CA ASN A 136 -12.06 -4.33 -6.33
C ASN A 136 -11.54 -3.02 -5.72
N LEU A 137 -10.80 -2.21 -6.50
CA LEU A 137 -10.46 -0.85 -6.06
C LEU A 137 -11.71 0.00 -5.86
N MET A 138 -12.67 -0.08 -6.79
CA MET A 138 -13.94 0.66 -6.66
C MET A 138 -14.69 0.24 -5.40
N ALA A 139 -14.80 -1.06 -5.14
CA ALA A 139 -15.46 -1.57 -3.95
C ALA A 139 -14.70 -1.22 -2.64
N LYS A 140 -13.35 -1.19 -2.69
CA LYS A 140 -12.52 -0.74 -1.57
C LYS A 140 -12.76 0.74 -1.28
N TYR A 141 -12.70 1.59 -2.30
CA TYR A 141 -12.89 3.03 -2.18
C TYR A 141 -14.29 3.38 -1.63
N ASP A 142 -15.33 2.75 -2.17
CA ASP A 142 -16.71 2.89 -1.69
C ASP A 142 -16.80 2.52 -0.21
N TYR A 143 -16.30 1.35 0.18
CA TYR A 143 -16.29 0.89 1.57
C TYR A 143 -15.53 1.85 2.50
N GLU A 144 -14.36 2.30 2.11
CA GLU A 144 -13.51 3.18 2.94
C GLU A 144 -14.15 4.56 3.14
N LEU A 145 -14.84 5.10 2.13
CA LEU A 145 -15.58 6.36 2.24
C LEU A 145 -16.76 6.26 3.22
N THR A 146 -17.40 5.09 3.35
CA THR A 146 -18.49 4.91 4.33
C THR A 146 -18.04 5.20 5.76
N ALA A 147 -16.73 5.09 6.05
CA ALA A 147 -16.20 5.39 7.38
C ALA A 147 -16.48 6.83 7.84
N VAL A 148 -16.60 7.76 6.90
CA VAL A 148 -16.79 9.19 7.17
C VAL A 148 -18.11 9.76 6.58
N ALA A 149 -18.98 8.91 6.02
CA ALA A 149 -20.21 9.35 5.37
C ALA A 149 -21.17 10.11 6.31
N ASP A 150 -21.20 9.73 7.59
CA ASP A 150 -22.12 10.29 8.59
C ASP A 150 -21.51 11.48 9.38
N THR A 151 -20.41 12.07 8.89
CA THR A 151 -19.67 13.11 9.63
C THR A 151 -20.05 14.54 9.27
N GLY A 152 -20.88 14.74 8.24
CA GLY A 152 -21.24 16.06 7.71
C GLY A 152 -20.15 16.66 6.81
N LEU A 153 -19.08 15.94 6.50
CA LEU A 153 -18.08 16.33 5.51
C LEU A 153 -18.71 16.34 4.11
N THR A 154 -18.24 17.27 3.26
CA THR A 154 -18.56 17.23 1.83
C THR A 154 -17.86 16.06 1.14
N ASP A 155 -18.35 15.63 -0.03
CA ASP A 155 -17.73 14.55 -0.81
C ASP A 155 -16.24 14.79 -1.09
N VAL A 156 -15.86 16.05 -1.37
CA VAL A 156 -14.45 16.43 -1.59
C VAL A 156 -13.62 16.31 -0.31
N GLU A 157 -14.19 16.64 0.83
CA GLU A 157 -13.51 16.48 2.13
C GLU A 157 -13.40 15.01 2.53
N MET A 158 -14.40 14.19 2.24
CA MET A 158 -14.35 12.74 2.47
C MET A 158 -13.21 12.10 1.67
N ASP A 159 -13.07 12.44 0.40
CA ASP A 159 -11.95 11.97 -0.45
C ASP A 159 -10.59 12.44 0.08
N ALA A 160 -10.49 13.73 0.48
CA ALA A 160 -9.27 14.29 1.04
C ALA A 160 -8.87 13.63 2.37
N VAL A 161 -9.83 13.35 3.26
CA VAL A 161 -9.61 12.64 4.53
C VAL A 161 -9.08 11.23 4.26
N LEU A 162 -9.71 10.49 3.35
CA LEU A 162 -9.26 9.15 2.99
C LEU A 162 -7.84 9.19 2.39
N THR A 163 -7.59 10.11 1.47
CA THR A 163 -6.26 10.33 0.87
C THR A 163 -5.20 10.62 1.93
N LEU A 164 -5.50 11.45 2.93
CA LEU A 164 -4.60 11.80 4.02
C LEU A 164 -4.25 10.56 4.86
N VAL A 165 -5.26 9.78 5.28
CA VAL A 165 -5.07 8.57 6.07
C VAL A 165 -4.25 7.53 5.30
N LEU A 166 -4.62 7.23 4.05
CA LEU A 166 -3.91 6.25 3.23
C LEU A 166 -2.49 6.71 2.86
N GLY A 167 -2.29 8.02 2.72
CA GLY A 167 -0.96 8.60 2.53
C GLY A 167 -0.03 8.35 3.73
N HIS A 168 -0.54 8.53 4.95
CA HIS A 168 0.19 8.20 6.18
C HIS A 168 0.52 6.71 6.25
N VAL A 169 -0.46 5.84 5.99
CA VAL A 169 -0.28 4.38 5.96
C VAL A 169 0.82 3.96 4.97
N ARG A 170 0.78 4.49 3.74
CA ARG A 170 1.78 4.19 2.71
C ARG A 170 3.18 4.63 3.11
N SER A 171 3.32 5.80 3.71
CA SER A 171 4.60 6.31 4.21
C SER A 171 5.15 5.41 5.31
N ALA A 172 4.32 5.01 6.27
CA ALA A 172 4.70 4.12 7.35
C ALA A 172 5.07 2.71 6.85
N ALA A 173 4.28 2.15 5.94
CA ALA A 173 4.56 0.86 5.34
C ALA A 173 5.91 0.84 4.61
N ARG A 174 6.26 1.94 3.93
CA ARG A 174 7.57 2.08 3.28
C ARG A 174 8.71 2.10 4.31
N ALA A 175 8.57 2.83 5.42
CA ALA A 175 9.56 2.86 6.47
C ALA A 175 9.79 1.47 7.11
N VAL A 176 8.72 0.71 7.34
CA VAL A 176 8.83 -0.68 7.83
C VAL A 176 9.56 -1.58 6.82
N LEU A 177 9.22 -1.46 5.52
CA LEU A 177 9.88 -2.25 4.48
C LEU A 177 11.37 -1.90 4.34
N ASP A 178 11.70 -0.62 4.41
CA ASP A 178 13.09 -0.16 4.34
C ASP A 178 13.92 -0.71 5.51
N ALA A 179 13.37 -0.74 6.72
CA ALA A 179 14.03 -1.35 7.89
C ALA A 179 14.29 -2.86 7.68
N VAL A 180 13.28 -3.60 7.19
CA VAL A 180 13.42 -5.04 6.88
C VAL A 180 14.48 -5.29 5.79
N ASN A 181 14.52 -4.45 4.76
CA ASN A 181 15.51 -4.58 3.69
C ASN A 181 16.93 -4.28 4.20
N LEU A 182 17.11 -3.22 5.01
CA LEU A 182 18.38 -2.88 5.63
C LEU A 182 18.89 -4.02 6.54
N GLU A 183 18.02 -4.64 7.31
CA GLU A 183 18.38 -5.80 8.13
C GLU A 183 18.86 -6.98 7.25
N ARG A 184 18.17 -7.26 6.14
CA ARG A 184 18.59 -8.32 5.20
C ARG A 184 19.95 -8.02 4.54
N GLU A 185 20.21 -6.76 4.19
CA GLU A 185 21.43 -6.34 3.52
C GLU A 185 22.63 -6.29 4.47
N THR A 186 22.41 -5.84 5.71
CA THR A 186 23.50 -5.59 6.67
C THR A 186 23.68 -6.70 7.70
N GLY A 187 22.69 -7.55 7.88
CA GLY A 187 22.64 -8.56 8.95
C GLY A 187 22.44 -7.95 10.35
N LEU A 188 22.09 -6.67 10.44
CA LEU A 188 21.87 -5.96 11.70
C LEU A 188 20.45 -5.38 11.75
N THR A 189 19.75 -5.61 12.85
CA THR A 189 18.54 -4.86 13.16
C THR A 189 18.87 -3.38 13.42
N ASP A 190 17.90 -2.49 13.30
CA ASP A 190 18.09 -1.06 13.59
C ASP A 190 18.60 -0.84 15.02
N GLY A 191 18.11 -1.64 15.99
CA GLY A 191 18.61 -1.59 17.36
C GLY A 191 20.08 -2.00 17.50
N GLN A 192 20.48 -3.09 16.83
CA GLN A 192 21.89 -3.55 16.83
C GLN A 192 22.79 -2.53 16.12
N TRP A 193 22.34 -1.99 14.99
CA TRP A 193 23.05 -0.93 14.28
C TRP A 193 23.24 0.28 15.18
N TRP A 194 22.19 0.71 15.88
CA TRP A 194 22.26 1.83 16.82
C TRP A 194 23.23 1.57 17.97
N GLN A 195 23.17 0.39 18.58
CA GLN A 195 24.10 0.02 19.66
C GLN A 195 25.57 0.11 19.27
N VAL A 196 25.88 -0.22 18.01
CA VAL A 196 27.25 -0.12 17.47
C VAL A 196 27.63 1.34 17.18
N HIS A 197 26.72 2.15 16.63
CA HIS A 197 27.02 3.48 16.11
C HIS A 197 26.90 4.61 17.14
N ALA A 198 25.97 4.51 18.09
CA ALA A 198 25.73 5.56 19.08
C ALA A 198 26.99 5.94 19.91
N PRO A 199 27.82 4.98 20.37
CA PRO A 199 29.05 5.33 21.11
C PRO A 199 30.07 6.08 20.24
N TRP A 200 30.11 5.80 18.92
CA TRP A 200 30.98 6.52 18.00
C TRP A 200 30.44 7.92 17.71
N LEU A 201 29.15 8.06 17.47
CA LEU A 201 28.52 9.36 17.28
C LEU A 201 28.82 10.29 18.47
N ALA A 202 28.74 9.79 19.70
CA ALA A 202 29.02 10.54 20.91
C ALA A 202 30.46 11.11 20.97
N ARG A 203 31.41 10.53 20.23
CA ARG A 203 32.81 11.04 20.15
C ARG A 203 32.96 12.22 19.19
N PHE A 204 32.09 12.31 18.18
CA PHE A 204 32.11 13.37 17.18
C PHE A 204 31.24 14.56 17.56
N VAL A 205 30.21 14.33 18.38
CA VAL A 205 29.32 15.39 18.85
C VAL A 205 29.99 16.14 20.01
N THR A 206 30.45 17.35 19.73
CA THR A 206 31.02 18.23 20.76
C THR A 206 29.91 18.63 21.76
N PRO A 207 30.17 18.57 23.07
CA PRO A 207 29.19 19.04 24.05
C PRO A 207 28.70 20.45 23.73
N GLY A 208 27.36 20.62 23.61
CA GLY A 208 26.73 21.90 23.31
C GLY A 208 26.57 22.25 21.83
N SER A 209 27.14 21.48 20.86
CA SER A 209 27.00 21.75 19.42
C SER A 209 25.56 21.61 18.93
N PHE A 210 24.82 20.62 19.43
CA PHE A 210 23.46 20.28 18.97
C PHE A 210 22.56 20.01 20.18
N PRO A 211 22.25 21.01 21.02
CA PRO A 211 21.62 20.78 22.32
C PRO A 211 20.24 20.14 22.21
N THR A 212 19.42 20.55 21.26
CA THR A 212 18.08 19.99 21.03
C THR A 212 18.16 18.59 20.43
N ALA A 213 18.97 18.38 19.40
CA ALA A 213 19.12 17.08 18.76
C ALA A 213 19.70 16.04 19.75
N SER A 214 20.72 16.43 20.54
CA SER A 214 21.32 15.56 21.56
C SER A 214 20.30 15.17 22.64
N ARG A 215 19.56 16.12 23.17
CA ARG A 215 18.51 15.87 24.19
C ARG A 215 17.40 14.97 23.65
N VAL A 216 16.86 15.30 22.47
CA VAL A 216 15.76 14.53 21.86
C VAL A 216 16.23 13.16 21.42
N GLY A 217 17.39 13.05 20.74
CA GLY A 217 17.95 11.78 20.29
C GLY A 217 18.28 10.83 21.43
N THR A 218 18.83 11.35 22.56
CA THR A 218 19.07 10.54 23.78
C THR A 218 17.76 10.00 24.34
N ALA A 219 16.73 10.84 24.44
CA ALA A 219 15.44 10.42 24.98
C ALA A 219 14.73 9.39 24.06
N ALA A 220 14.74 9.62 22.75
CA ALA A 220 14.15 8.71 21.77
C ALA A 220 14.92 7.37 21.73
N GLY A 221 16.26 7.40 21.69
CA GLY A 221 17.09 6.21 21.72
C GLY A 221 16.88 5.39 23.01
N ALA A 222 16.71 6.04 24.15
CA ALA A 222 16.40 5.35 25.42
C ALA A 222 14.99 4.74 25.43
N ALA A 223 14.01 5.41 24.81
CA ALA A 223 12.63 4.95 24.75
C ALA A 223 12.45 3.76 23.77
N HIS A 224 13.10 3.79 22.62
CA HIS A 224 12.88 2.84 21.53
C HIS A 224 14.01 1.81 21.36
N GLY A 225 15.19 2.05 21.94
CA GLY A 225 16.37 1.21 21.77
C GLY A 225 16.98 1.27 20.35
N THR A 226 16.54 2.19 19.52
CA THR A 226 16.90 2.37 18.12
C THR A 226 16.89 3.87 17.74
N ALA A 227 17.53 4.22 16.60
CA ALA A 227 17.48 5.57 16.08
C ALA A 227 16.12 5.92 15.47
N HIS A 228 15.38 4.93 14.99
CA HIS A 228 14.08 5.11 14.36
C HIS A 228 13.19 3.89 14.66
N ASP A 229 11.94 4.14 15.08
CA ASP A 229 10.93 3.11 15.34
C ASP A 229 9.72 3.35 14.41
N PRO A 230 9.62 2.62 13.29
CA PRO A 230 8.53 2.78 12.33
C PRO A 230 7.15 2.44 12.89
N GLU A 231 7.06 1.49 13.84
CA GLU A 231 5.79 1.09 14.45
C GLU A 231 5.25 2.21 15.34
N TYR A 232 6.11 2.74 16.21
CA TYR A 232 5.74 3.89 17.03
C TYR A 232 5.38 5.10 16.18
N ALA A 233 6.15 5.37 15.12
CA ALA A 233 5.90 6.48 14.21
C ALA A 233 4.55 6.35 13.50
N PHE A 234 4.17 5.12 13.09
CA PHE A 234 2.85 4.85 12.53
C PHE A 234 1.73 5.15 13.53
N GLU A 235 1.78 4.57 14.72
CA GLU A 235 0.72 4.73 15.72
C GLU A 235 0.59 6.17 16.19
N PHE A 236 1.71 6.84 16.48
CA PHE A 236 1.71 8.25 16.86
C PHE A 236 1.14 9.13 15.76
N GLY A 237 1.60 8.93 14.51
CA GLY A 237 1.16 9.71 13.37
C GLY A 237 -0.31 9.48 13.05
N LEU A 238 -0.79 8.24 13.09
CA LEU A 238 -2.20 7.91 12.86
C LEU A 238 -3.10 8.66 13.84
N GLN A 239 -2.77 8.64 15.14
CA GLN A 239 -3.56 9.38 16.13
C GLN A 239 -3.57 10.89 15.85
N ARG A 240 -2.44 11.48 15.45
CA ARG A 240 -2.38 12.92 15.12
C ARG A 240 -3.16 13.27 13.86
N VAL A 241 -3.14 12.40 12.85
CA VAL A 241 -3.98 12.54 11.65
C VAL A 241 -5.46 12.51 12.04
N LEU A 242 -5.88 11.54 12.85
CA LEU A 242 -7.27 11.42 13.30
C LEU A 242 -7.69 12.59 14.21
N ASP A 243 -6.80 13.12 15.04
CA ASP A 243 -7.06 14.31 15.84
C ASP A 243 -7.29 15.54 14.93
N GLY A 244 -6.47 15.71 13.90
CA GLY A 244 -6.66 16.78 12.89
C GLY A 244 -7.99 16.65 12.15
N ILE A 245 -8.38 15.44 11.75
CA ILE A 245 -9.68 15.17 11.12
C ILE A 245 -10.84 15.51 12.08
N SER A 246 -10.69 15.23 13.38
CA SER A 246 -11.74 15.52 14.37
C SER A 246 -12.07 16.99 14.46
N VAL A 247 -11.13 17.89 14.22
CA VAL A 247 -11.37 19.34 14.18
C VAL A 247 -12.32 19.69 13.04
N VAL A 248 -12.05 19.21 11.83
CA VAL A 248 -12.87 19.47 10.64
C VAL A 248 -14.29 18.89 10.81
N VAL A 249 -14.40 17.67 11.34
CA VAL A 249 -15.70 17.05 11.64
C VAL A 249 -16.49 17.85 12.68
N ALA A 250 -15.84 18.36 13.73
CA ALA A 250 -16.51 19.19 14.74
C ALA A 250 -16.98 20.54 14.17
N GLU A 251 -16.20 21.16 13.28
CA GLU A 251 -16.60 22.40 12.59
C GLU A 251 -17.85 22.18 11.73
N ARG A 252 -17.94 21.05 11.02
CA ARG A 252 -19.13 20.71 10.22
C ARG A 252 -20.36 20.44 11.08
N ALA A 253 -20.19 19.72 12.21
CA ALA A 253 -21.27 19.48 13.15
C ALA A 253 -21.77 20.79 13.83
N GLY A 254 -20.87 21.73 14.14
CA GLY A 254 -21.19 23.02 14.74
C GLY A 254 -21.76 24.04 13.74
N GLY A 255 -21.39 23.95 12.46
CA GLY A 255 -21.88 24.83 11.39
C GLY A 255 -23.29 24.48 10.87
N ALA A 256 -23.84 23.32 11.24
CA ALA A 256 -25.22 22.90 10.94
C ALA A 256 -26.25 23.50 11.92
N GLY A 257 -26.02 24.72 12.46
CA GLY A 257 -26.99 25.48 13.22
C GLY A 257 -28.20 25.82 12.33
N PRO A 258 -29.44 25.94 12.91
CA PRO A 258 -30.66 25.98 12.14
C PRO A 258 -30.63 27.14 11.16
N ALA A 259 -30.78 26.83 9.88
CA ALA A 259 -31.11 27.82 8.86
C ALA A 259 -32.43 28.49 9.30
N ARG A 260 -32.33 29.80 9.61
CA ARG A 260 -33.49 30.64 9.88
C ARG A 260 -34.30 30.87 8.62
#